data_7842629ed34770e4ac6c29425c7a5eff
#
_entry.id   7842629ed34770e4ac6c29425c7a5eff
#
_cell.length_a   1.000
_cell.length_b   1.000
_cell.length_c   1.000
_cell.angle_alpha   90.00
_cell.angle_beta   90.00
_cell.angle_gamma   90.00
#
_symmetry.space_group_name_H-M   'P 1'
#
loop_
_entity.id
_entity.type
_entity.pdbx_description
1 polymer ?
#
loop_
_entity_poly.entity_id
_entity_poly.type
_entity_poly.pdbx_seq_one_letter_code
_entity_poly.pdbx_strand_id
1 'polypeptide(L)'
;MEIPLGKIVCVTGVSGSGKSSLVNSIIYRHLAAKLNRAKLKPGAFRTCTGLEHLDKVINIDQSPIGRTPRSNPATYTGVFTDIRELFARTEDAKTRGYDAGRFSFNIKGGRCEACEGDGILKIEMHFLPDVYVPCEVCKGRRYNRETLEVHYKGKSIYDVLEMTVDEGVEFFEAIPKIARKLKTLQEVGLGYVKIGQPATTLSGGEAQRVKLSTELSKRPTGKTIYILDEPTTGLHTADVHKLIEVLSKLGDTGNTVLVIEHNLDEIKVADHIIDLGPEGGDGGGTLVAAGTPEEIAAHPESYTGRYLQPYLK
;
A
#
# COMPACT_ATOMS: atom_id res chain seq x y z
N MET A 1 3.66 -14.22 -25.07
CA MET A 1 3.12 -13.04 -24.37
C MET A 1 4.29 -12.09 -24.09
N GLU A 2 4.12 -10.81 -24.35
CA GLU A 2 5.11 -9.76 -24.11
C GLU A 2 4.54 -8.76 -23.09
N ILE A 3 5.40 -8.24 -22.23
CA ILE A 3 5.08 -7.20 -21.26
C ILE A 3 5.97 -6.00 -21.59
N PRO A 4 5.44 -4.92 -22.17
CA PRO A 4 6.22 -3.73 -22.48
C PRO A 4 6.73 -3.08 -21.19
N LEU A 5 8.04 -2.77 -21.14
CA LEU A 5 8.66 -2.13 -19.98
C LEU A 5 8.50 -0.60 -20.05
N GLY A 6 8.52 0.05 -18.87
CA GLY A 6 8.31 1.49 -18.74
C GLY A 6 6.89 1.95 -19.07
N LYS A 7 5.91 1.07 -18.88
CA LYS A 7 4.51 1.26 -19.26
C LYS A 7 3.57 0.80 -18.15
N ILE A 8 2.32 1.26 -18.21
CA ILE A 8 1.21 0.71 -17.42
C ILE A 8 0.59 -0.42 -18.22
N VAL A 9 0.66 -1.63 -17.68
CA VAL A 9 0.16 -2.86 -18.29
C VAL A 9 -0.96 -3.43 -17.44
N CYS A 10 -2.17 -3.52 -17.99
CA CYS A 10 -3.30 -4.14 -17.32
C CYS A 10 -3.47 -5.59 -17.75
N VAL A 11 -3.59 -6.51 -16.79
CA VAL A 11 -3.98 -7.90 -17.00
C VAL A 11 -5.46 -8.03 -16.70
N THR A 12 -6.26 -8.32 -17.72
CA THR A 12 -7.72 -8.36 -17.67
C THR A 12 -8.26 -9.74 -18.01
N GLY A 13 -9.57 -9.90 -17.95
CA GLY A 13 -10.28 -11.14 -18.27
C GLY A 13 -11.27 -11.54 -17.19
N VAL A 14 -12.12 -12.50 -17.48
CA VAL A 14 -13.18 -12.97 -16.58
C VAL A 14 -12.63 -13.54 -15.27
N SER A 15 -13.47 -13.65 -14.24
CA SER A 15 -13.08 -14.28 -12.99
C SER A 15 -12.68 -15.73 -13.22
N GLY A 16 -11.57 -16.17 -12.62
CA GLY A 16 -11.03 -17.51 -12.81
C GLY A 16 -10.26 -17.74 -14.13
N SER A 17 -10.05 -16.73 -14.97
CA SER A 17 -9.29 -16.85 -16.24
C SER A 17 -7.77 -17.03 -16.06
N GLY A 18 -7.25 -17.07 -14.83
CA GLY A 18 -5.85 -17.35 -14.56
C GLY A 18 -4.95 -16.12 -14.34
N LYS A 19 -5.52 -14.89 -14.26
CA LYS A 19 -4.75 -13.64 -14.04
C LYS A 19 -3.79 -13.71 -12.86
N SER A 20 -4.29 -14.03 -11.68
CA SER A 20 -3.47 -14.12 -10.45
C SER A 20 -2.47 -15.29 -10.52
N SER A 21 -2.81 -16.39 -11.21
CA SER A 21 -1.87 -17.48 -11.46
C SER A 21 -0.71 -17.03 -12.34
N LEU A 22 -0.98 -16.32 -13.42
CA LEU A 22 0.03 -15.78 -14.30
C LEU A 22 0.90 -14.73 -13.58
N VAL A 23 0.26 -13.71 -13.01
CA VAL A 23 0.98 -12.56 -12.45
C VAL A 23 1.66 -12.90 -11.13
N ASN A 24 0.92 -13.45 -10.15
CA ASN A 24 1.43 -13.66 -8.81
C ASN A 24 2.24 -14.98 -8.68
N SER A 25 1.75 -16.08 -9.31
CA SER A 25 2.39 -17.40 -9.13
C SER A 25 3.55 -17.65 -10.09
N ILE A 26 3.55 -17.04 -11.28
CA ILE A 26 4.61 -17.24 -12.27
C ILE A 26 5.49 -16.00 -12.34
N ILE A 27 4.98 -14.86 -12.85
CA ILE A 27 5.78 -13.66 -13.13
C ILE A 27 6.44 -13.13 -11.86
N TYR A 28 5.64 -12.77 -10.85
CA TYR A 28 6.18 -12.21 -9.61
C TYR A 28 7.20 -13.12 -8.95
N ARG A 29 6.86 -14.41 -8.75
CA ARG A 29 7.79 -15.34 -8.08
C ARG A 29 9.08 -15.54 -8.85
N HIS A 30 9.02 -15.60 -10.19
CA HIS A 30 10.20 -15.70 -11.02
C HIS A 30 11.08 -14.45 -10.91
N LEU A 31 10.51 -13.28 -11.08
CA LEU A 31 11.23 -12.01 -10.97
C LEU A 31 11.79 -11.79 -9.56
N ALA A 32 11.03 -12.09 -8.52
CA ALA A 32 11.48 -11.96 -7.14
C ALA A 32 12.66 -12.91 -6.82
N ALA A 33 12.62 -14.14 -7.34
CA ALA A 33 13.73 -15.07 -7.19
C ALA A 33 15.01 -14.61 -7.90
N LYS A 34 14.87 -14.01 -9.09
CA LYS A 34 16.02 -13.56 -9.91
C LYS A 34 16.57 -12.20 -9.50
N LEU A 35 15.69 -11.21 -9.32
CA LEU A 35 16.08 -9.82 -9.08
C LEU A 35 16.26 -9.53 -7.58
N ASN A 36 15.34 -10.01 -6.74
CA ASN A 36 15.34 -9.72 -5.30
C ASN A 36 16.03 -10.83 -4.47
N ARG A 37 16.52 -11.90 -5.11
CA ARG A 37 17.11 -13.09 -4.44
C ARG A 37 16.16 -13.74 -3.43
N ALA A 38 14.85 -13.64 -3.67
CA ALA A 38 13.84 -14.25 -2.81
C ALA A 38 13.83 -15.78 -2.95
N LYS A 39 13.59 -16.49 -1.85
CA LYS A 39 13.46 -17.96 -1.86
C LYS A 39 12.04 -18.38 -2.29
N LEU A 40 11.58 -17.90 -3.45
CA LEU A 40 10.27 -18.20 -4.01
C LEU A 40 10.43 -19.15 -5.20
N LYS A 41 9.56 -20.17 -5.25
CA LYS A 41 9.50 -21.12 -6.36
C LYS A 41 8.38 -20.68 -7.31
N PRO A 42 8.68 -20.31 -8.57
CA PRO A 42 7.64 -19.96 -9.55
C PRO A 42 6.86 -21.20 -10.00
N GLY A 43 5.66 -20.97 -10.52
CA GLY A 43 4.91 -21.97 -11.27
C GLY A 43 5.63 -22.40 -12.56
N ALA A 44 5.11 -23.40 -13.24
CA ALA A 44 5.71 -23.90 -14.48
C ALA A 44 5.61 -22.87 -15.63
N PHE A 45 6.70 -22.63 -16.33
CA PHE A 45 6.77 -21.81 -17.54
C PHE A 45 7.94 -22.31 -18.41
N ARG A 46 7.98 -21.90 -19.69
CA ARG A 46 9.07 -22.32 -20.61
C ARG A 46 10.29 -21.42 -20.48
N THR A 47 10.14 -20.16 -20.82
CA THR A 47 11.24 -19.17 -20.85
C THR A 47 10.73 -17.81 -20.38
N CYS A 48 11.64 -17.00 -19.84
CA CYS A 48 11.42 -15.59 -19.56
C CYS A 48 12.72 -14.85 -19.88
N THR A 49 12.62 -13.83 -20.71
CA THR A 49 13.74 -12.99 -21.20
C THR A 49 13.48 -11.53 -20.86
N GLY A 50 14.50 -10.66 -21.00
CA GLY A 50 14.37 -9.22 -20.74
C GLY A 50 14.58 -8.81 -19.30
N LEU A 51 14.99 -9.73 -18.40
CA LEU A 51 15.23 -9.43 -16.98
C LEU A 51 16.40 -8.46 -16.77
N GLU A 52 17.32 -8.40 -17.70
CA GLU A 52 18.49 -7.50 -17.69
C GLU A 52 18.12 -6.02 -17.71
N HIS A 53 16.89 -5.70 -18.11
CA HIS A 53 16.35 -4.34 -18.13
C HIS A 53 15.72 -3.93 -16.81
N LEU A 54 15.56 -4.84 -15.85
CA LEU A 54 14.94 -4.62 -14.56
C LEU A 54 15.95 -4.75 -13.42
N ASP A 55 15.80 -3.92 -12.37
CA ASP A 55 16.64 -3.98 -11.17
C ASP A 55 15.94 -4.71 -10.01
N LYS A 56 14.63 -4.59 -9.90
CA LYS A 56 13.83 -5.25 -8.85
C LYS A 56 12.36 -5.39 -9.23
N VAL A 57 11.67 -6.27 -8.51
CA VAL A 57 10.20 -6.37 -8.53
C VAL A 57 9.64 -6.05 -7.16
N ILE A 58 8.54 -5.30 -7.13
CA ILE A 58 7.82 -4.95 -5.90
C ILE A 58 6.38 -5.40 -6.06
N ASN A 59 5.94 -6.28 -5.16
CA ASN A 59 4.55 -6.71 -5.11
C ASN A 59 3.80 -5.89 -4.06
N ILE A 60 2.73 -5.21 -4.49
CA ILE A 60 1.86 -4.39 -3.66
C ILE A 60 0.51 -5.10 -3.58
N ASP A 61 0.44 -6.09 -2.69
CA ASP A 61 -0.73 -6.91 -2.44
C ASP A 61 -1.62 -6.37 -1.30
N GLN A 62 -2.79 -6.96 -1.12
CA GLN A 62 -3.76 -6.60 -0.09
C GLN A 62 -3.46 -7.23 1.28
N SER A 63 -2.31 -7.88 1.47
CA SER A 63 -1.94 -8.43 2.78
C SER A 63 -1.74 -7.31 3.81
N PRO A 64 -2.05 -7.56 5.10
CA PRO A 64 -1.91 -6.56 6.15
C PRO A 64 -0.48 -6.01 6.23
N ILE A 65 -0.34 -4.70 6.53
CA ILE A 65 0.96 -4.03 6.78
C ILE A 65 1.60 -4.43 8.11
N GLY A 66 0.91 -5.22 8.90
CA GLY A 66 1.39 -5.77 10.16
C GLY A 66 0.30 -6.59 10.85
N ARG A 67 0.71 -7.43 11.80
CA ARG A 67 -0.18 -8.37 12.49
C ARG A 67 -0.50 -7.97 13.93
N THR A 68 0.05 -6.85 14.40
CA THR A 68 -0.12 -6.38 15.78
C THR A 68 -0.74 -4.98 15.80
N PRO A 69 -1.41 -4.59 16.89
CA PRO A 69 -1.96 -3.24 17.07
C PRO A 69 -0.92 -2.12 17.01
N ARG A 70 0.37 -2.44 17.18
CA ARG A 70 1.50 -1.50 17.09
C ARG A 70 1.88 -1.14 15.66
N SER A 71 1.53 -1.99 14.69
CA SER A 71 1.70 -1.68 13.27
C SER A 71 0.59 -0.71 12.84
N ASN A 72 0.95 0.36 12.17
CA ASN A 72 0.04 1.40 11.68
C ASN A 72 0.65 2.14 10.48
N PRO A 73 -0.10 2.98 9.75
CA PRO A 73 0.43 3.74 8.63
C PRO A 73 1.68 4.56 8.96
N ALA A 74 1.74 5.19 10.14
CA ALA A 74 2.89 6.01 10.54
C ALA A 74 4.18 5.19 10.73
N THR A 75 4.07 3.99 11.31
CA THR A 75 5.24 3.10 11.50
C THR A 75 5.68 2.47 10.20
N TYR A 76 4.75 2.07 9.34
CA TYR A 76 5.04 1.43 8.07
C TYR A 76 5.74 2.37 7.08
N THR A 77 5.25 3.60 6.92
CA THR A 77 5.86 4.62 6.06
C THR A 77 7.13 5.24 6.66
N GLY A 78 7.41 4.94 7.93
CA GLY A 78 8.53 5.52 8.65
C GLY A 78 8.35 7.00 9.02
N VAL A 79 7.18 7.60 8.82
CA VAL A 79 6.91 8.98 9.24
C VAL A 79 6.92 9.12 10.75
N PHE A 80 6.57 8.07 11.48
CA PHE A 80 6.57 8.09 12.94
C PHE A 80 7.98 8.30 13.54
N THR A 81 9.03 7.85 12.87
CA THR A 81 10.40 8.13 13.29
C THR A 81 10.68 9.63 13.26
N ASP A 82 10.29 10.31 12.16
CA ASP A 82 10.48 11.75 12.02
C ASP A 82 9.63 12.55 13.04
N ILE A 83 8.41 12.08 13.32
CA ILE A 83 7.54 12.68 14.34
C ILE A 83 8.16 12.55 15.73
N ARG A 84 8.67 11.37 16.12
CA ARG A 84 9.35 11.17 17.41
C ARG A 84 10.59 12.05 17.56
N GLU A 85 11.39 12.18 16.52
CA GLU A 85 12.54 13.10 16.51
C GLU A 85 12.11 14.56 16.71
N LEU A 86 10.98 14.97 16.11
CA LEU A 86 10.43 16.32 16.28
C LEU A 86 10.01 16.55 17.74
N PHE A 87 9.30 15.61 18.36
CA PHE A 87 8.89 15.71 19.76
C PHE A 87 10.09 15.78 20.70
N ALA A 88 11.15 15.00 20.46
CA ALA A 88 12.38 15.04 21.24
C ALA A 88 13.13 16.40 21.16
N ARG A 89 12.85 17.22 20.13
CA ARG A 89 13.43 18.55 19.97
C ARG A 89 12.64 19.67 20.64
N THR A 90 11.46 19.39 21.19
CA THR A 90 10.67 20.37 21.95
C THR A 90 11.41 20.80 23.22
N GLU A 91 11.14 22.00 23.74
CA GLU A 91 11.75 22.51 24.96
C GLU A 91 11.41 21.64 26.16
N ASP A 92 10.14 21.22 26.28
CA ASP A 92 9.69 20.33 27.35
C ASP A 92 10.43 18.97 27.35
N ALA A 93 10.61 18.36 26.18
CA ALA A 93 11.34 17.12 26.05
C ALA A 93 12.81 17.27 26.44
N LYS A 94 13.47 18.34 25.96
CA LYS A 94 14.88 18.64 26.31
C LYS A 94 15.07 18.90 27.80
N THR A 95 14.20 19.68 28.43
CA THR A 95 14.25 19.98 29.86
C THR A 95 14.12 18.71 30.70
N ARG A 96 13.31 17.72 30.24
CA ARG A 96 13.10 16.44 30.91
C ARG A 96 14.15 15.38 30.51
N GLY A 97 15.06 15.68 29.59
CA GLY A 97 16.06 14.72 29.08
C GLY A 97 15.44 13.60 28.23
N TYR A 98 14.32 13.86 27.54
CA TYR A 98 13.61 12.88 26.73
C TYR A 98 14.19 12.83 25.31
N ASP A 99 14.61 11.66 24.89
CA ASP A 99 15.04 11.35 23.54
C ASP A 99 13.87 10.84 22.66
N ALA A 100 14.14 10.54 21.38
CA ALA A 100 13.14 10.01 20.47
C ALA A 100 12.61 8.62 20.88
N GLY A 101 13.35 7.86 21.70
CA GLY A 101 12.94 6.59 22.25
C GLY A 101 11.78 6.74 23.23
N ARG A 102 11.74 7.85 24.00
CA ARG A 102 10.66 8.16 24.93
C ARG A 102 9.30 8.22 24.25
N PHE A 103 9.25 8.69 23.01
CA PHE A 103 8.03 8.82 22.20
C PHE A 103 7.71 7.56 21.38
N SER A 104 8.40 6.45 21.61
CA SER A 104 8.09 5.15 21.00
C SER A 104 7.19 4.31 21.91
N PHE A 105 6.06 3.86 21.37
CA PHE A 105 5.22 2.89 22.09
C PHE A 105 5.77 1.45 22.04
N ASN A 106 6.89 1.22 21.34
CA ASN A 106 7.55 -0.09 21.29
C ASN A 106 8.66 -0.27 22.32
N ILE A 107 9.13 0.83 22.93
CA ILE A 107 10.29 0.85 23.84
C ILE A 107 9.81 1.21 25.26
N LYS A 108 10.38 0.55 26.28
CA LYS A 108 10.13 0.89 27.68
C LYS A 108 10.55 2.32 28.01
N GLY A 109 9.88 2.92 28.98
CA GLY A 109 10.17 4.27 29.48
C GLY A 109 9.09 5.28 29.15
N GLY A 110 8.59 5.35 27.90
CA GLY A 110 7.52 6.28 27.51
C GLY A 110 6.18 5.63 27.27
N ARG A 111 6.14 4.33 26.98
CA ARG A 111 4.92 3.57 26.76
C ARG A 111 4.17 3.25 28.05
N CYS A 112 2.89 2.96 27.93
CA CYS A 112 2.13 2.34 29.00
C CYS A 112 2.61 0.91 29.22
N GLU A 113 3.11 0.59 30.40
CA GLU A 113 3.62 -0.74 30.69
C GLU A 113 2.50 -1.79 30.94
N ALA A 114 1.27 -1.35 31.27
CA ALA A 114 0.15 -2.27 31.46
C ALA A 114 -0.30 -2.94 30.14
N CYS A 115 -0.26 -2.21 29.02
CA CYS A 115 -0.58 -2.75 27.70
C CYS A 115 0.65 -2.81 26.76
N GLU A 116 1.83 -2.57 27.31
CA GLU A 116 3.10 -2.55 26.57
C GLU A 116 3.10 -1.68 25.30
N GLY A 117 2.26 -0.63 25.28
CA GLY A 117 2.11 0.29 24.16
C GLY A 117 1.08 -0.12 23.12
N ASP A 118 0.36 -1.22 23.30
CA ASP A 118 -0.71 -1.65 22.37
C ASP A 118 -1.94 -0.74 22.44
N GLY A 119 -2.18 -0.09 23.59
CA GLY A 119 -3.38 0.70 23.86
C GLY A 119 -4.61 -0.16 24.18
N ILE A 120 -4.56 -1.44 23.87
CA ILE A 120 -5.60 -2.43 24.09
C ILE A 120 -5.04 -3.64 24.82
N LEU A 121 -5.92 -4.38 25.50
CA LEU A 121 -5.61 -5.67 26.11
C LEU A 121 -6.34 -6.75 25.34
N LYS A 122 -5.63 -7.83 25.02
CA LYS A 122 -6.19 -9.01 24.40
C LYS A 122 -6.68 -9.95 25.49
N ILE A 123 -7.96 -10.27 25.46
CA ILE A 123 -8.57 -11.29 26.34
C ILE A 123 -8.72 -12.56 25.50
N GLU A 124 -7.89 -13.55 25.78
CA GLU A 124 -7.93 -14.84 25.10
C GLU A 124 -9.12 -15.67 25.61
N MET A 125 -9.95 -16.11 24.68
CA MET A 125 -11.11 -16.93 24.96
C MET A 125 -10.93 -18.30 24.29
N HIS A 126 -10.81 -19.38 25.08
CA HIS A 126 -10.44 -20.71 24.59
C HIS A 126 -11.34 -21.30 23.46
N PHE A 127 -12.62 -20.89 23.39
CA PHE A 127 -13.58 -21.41 22.42
C PHE A 127 -14.28 -20.33 21.60
N LEU A 128 -13.95 -19.07 21.81
CA LEU A 128 -14.52 -17.91 21.11
C LEU A 128 -13.39 -17.03 20.52
N PRO A 129 -13.68 -16.19 19.55
CA PRO A 129 -12.70 -15.22 19.06
C PRO A 129 -12.18 -14.35 20.20
N ASP A 130 -10.88 -14.03 20.15
CA ASP A 130 -10.25 -13.13 21.12
C ASP A 130 -10.95 -11.76 21.15
N VAL A 131 -11.15 -11.24 22.36
CA VAL A 131 -11.76 -9.92 22.58
C VAL A 131 -10.66 -8.90 22.88
N TYR A 132 -10.73 -7.76 22.23
CA TYR A 132 -9.82 -6.63 22.45
C TYR A 132 -10.55 -5.50 23.17
N VAL A 133 -10.05 -5.11 24.34
CA VAL A 133 -10.62 -4.03 25.14
C VAL A 133 -9.60 -2.90 25.32
N PRO A 134 -10.01 -1.63 25.39
CA PRO A 134 -9.11 -0.53 25.70
C PRO A 134 -8.39 -0.75 27.03
N CYS A 135 -7.10 -0.46 27.09
CA CYS A 135 -6.33 -0.55 28.32
C CYS A 135 -6.87 0.46 29.34
N GLU A 136 -7.27 0.00 30.52
CA GLU A 136 -7.85 0.84 31.57
C GLU A 136 -6.87 1.87 32.14
N VAL A 137 -5.57 1.54 32.16
CA VAL A 137 -4.51 2.42 32.68
C VAL A 137 -4.27 3.61 31.78
N CYS A 138 -4.02 3.38 30.48
CA CYS A 138 -3.76 4.46 29.52
C CYS A 138 -5.00 4.91 28.74
N LYS A 139 -6.14 4.26 28.93
CA LYS A 139 -7.41 4.53 28.21
C LYS A 139 -7.24 4.56 26.69
N GLY A 140 -6.49 3.60 26.16
CA GLY A 140 -6.20 3.50 24.73
C GLY A 140 -5.02 4.36 24.24
N ARG A 141 -4.46 5.24 25.07
CA ARG A 141 -3.47 6.26 24.63
C ARG A 141 -2.06 5.73 24.39
N ARG A 142 -1.77 4.46 24.68
CA ARG A 142 -0.47 3.79 24.43
C ARG A 142 0.72 4.26 25.29
N TYR A 143 0.69 5.46 25.86
CA TYR A 143 1.78 6.11 26.58
C TYR A 143 1.48 6.29 28.07
N ASN A 144 2.52 6.49 28.86
CA ASN A 144 2.38 6.95 30.23
C ASN A 144 2.07 8.46 30.26
N ARG A 145 1.64 8.93 31.44
CA ARG A 145 1.18 10.31 31.64
C ARG A 145 2.28 11.32 31.33
N GLU A 146 3.50 11.09 31.78
CA GLU A 146 4.62 12.02 31.67
C GLU A 146 5.02 12.24 30.20
N THR A 147 4.91 11.21 29.34
CA THR A 147 5.16 11.34 27.90
C THR A 147 4.07 12.15 27.22
N LEU A 148 2.80 11.99 27.66
CA LEU A 148 1.67 12.73 27.09
C LEU A 148 1.64 14.22 27.50
N GLU A 149 2.39 14.62 28.52
CA GLU A 149 2.54 16.03 28.92
C GLU A 149 3.43 16.83 27.98
N VAL A 150 4.23 16.16 27.14
CA VAL A 150 5.04 16.85 26.13
C VAL A 150 4.18 17.17 24.91
N HIS A 151 4.18 18.44 24.49
CA HIS A 151 3.35 18.92 23.39
C HIS A 151 4.18 19.57 22.28
N TYR A 152 3.72 19.38 21.04
CA TYR A 152 4.16 20.14 19.87
C TYR A 152 2.94 20.84 19.26
N LYS A 153 2.96 22.19 19.14
CA LYS A 153 1.79 23.00 18.73
C LYS A 153 0.50 22.64 19.51
N GLY A 154 0.62 22.39 20.82
CA GLY A 154 -0.52 22.05 21.69
C GLY A 154 -1.05 20.63 21.58
N LYS A 155 -0.42 19.75 20.82
CA LYS A 155 -0.81 18.35 20.63
C LYS A 155 0.23 17.41 21.25
N SER A 156 -0.22 16.40 22.00
CA SER A 156 0.62 15.30 22.48
C SER A 156 0.96 14.32 21.34
N ILE A 157 1.90 13.43 21.57
CA ILE A 157 2.24 12.38 20.59
C ILE A 157 1.04 11.46 20.28
N TYR A 158 0.16 11.24 21.25
CA TYR A 158 -1.09 10.48 21.04
C TYR A 158 -2.09 11.25 20.16
N ASP A 159 -2.28 12.55 20.41
CA ASP A 159 -3.19 13.37 19.60
C ASP A 159 -2.76 13.38 18.13
N VAL A 160 -1.46 13.37 17.87
CA VAL A 160 -0.90 13.28 16.50
C VAL A 160 -1.22 11.93 15.86
N LEU A 161 -1.14 10.82 16.62
CA LEU A 161 -1.51 9.51 16.09
C LEU A 161 -3.01 9.38 15.78
N GLU A 162 -3.85 10.15 16.49
CA GLU A 162 -5.31 10.19 16.28
C GLU A 162 -5.73 11.12 15.14
N MET A 163 -4.85 12.00 14.65
CA MET A 163 -5.12 12.82 13.47
C MET A 163 -5.35 11.94 12.24
N THR A 164 -6.26 12.36 11.38
CA THR A 164 -6.31 11.85 10.01
C THR A 164 -5.07 12.27 9.23
N VAL A 165 -4.80 11.59 8.12
CA VAL A 165 -3.68 11.98 7.25
C VAL A 165 -3.86 13.41 6.73
N ASP A 166 -5.10 13.82 6.39
CA ASP A 166 -5.40 15.18 5.94
C ASP A 166 -5.07 16.22 7.01
N GLU A 167 -5.55 16.03 8.25
CA GLU A 167 -5.20 16.89 9.39
C GLU A 167 -3.68 16.93 9.65
N GLY A 168 -3.02 15.77 9.51
CA GLY A 168 -1.57 15.67 9.67
C GLY A 168 -0.78 16.42 8.60
N VAL A 169 -1.24 16.44 7.34
CA VAL A 169 -0.62 17.23 6.25
C VAL A 169 -0.64 18.72 6.59
N GLU A 170 -1.77 19.24 7.07
CA GLU A 170 -1.90 20.64 7.48
C GLU A 170 -1.06 20.94 8.73
N PHE A 171 -1.15 20.09 9.75
CA PHE A 171 -0.46 20.28 11.02
C PHE A 171 1.07 20.33 10.87
N PHE A 172 1.63 19.48 9.99
CA PHE A 172 3.07 19.37 9.73
C PHE A 172 3.54 20.12 8.47
N GLU A 173 2.77 21.03 7.92
CA GLU A 173 3.12 21.77 6.69
C GLU A 173 4.52 22.39 6.75
N ALA A 174 4.90 22.96 7.92
CA ALA A 174 6.20 23.57 8.14
C ALA A 174 7.36 22.56 8.31
N ILE A 175 7.09 21.26 8.30
CA ILE A 175 8.09 20.19 8.47
C ILE A 175 8.15 19.31 7.21
N PRO A 176 8.94 19.69 6.19
CA PRO A 176 8.90 19.06 4.86
C PRO A 176 9.12 17.54 4.88
N LYS A 177 9.96 17.04 5.81
CA LYS A 177 10.27 15.62 5.95
C LYS A 177 9.03 14.79 6.35
N ILE A 178 8.17 15.33 7.21
CA ILE A 178 6.93 14.71 7.65
C ILE A 178 5.83 14.94 6.62
N ALA A 179 5.64 16.21 6.22
CA ALA A 179 4.58 16.60 5.29
C ALA A 179 4.66 15.81 3.97
N ARG A 180 5.84 15.59 3.41
CA ARG A 180 6.02 14.83 2.17
C ARG A 180 5.51 13.39 2.28
N LYS A 181 5.81 12.70 3.40
CA LYS A 181 5.35 11.32 3.61
C LYS A 181 3.85 11.23 3.85
N LEU A 182 3.27 12.22 4.54
CA LEU A 182 1.82 12.29 4.72
C LEU A 182 1.10 12.63 3.42
N LYS A 183 1.67 13.51 2.58
CA LYS A 183 1.13 13.81 1.24
C LYS A 183 1.07 12.58 0.34
N THR A 184 2.07 11.69 0.37
CA THR A 184 2.00 10.45 -0.42
C THR A 184 0.88 9.53 0.05
N LEU A 185 0.55 9.51 1.36
CA LEU A 185 -0.63 8.80 1.87
C LEU A 185 -1.95 9.46 1.40
N GLN A 186 -2.02 10.79 1.39
CA GLN A 186 -3.17 11.54 0.91
C GLN A 186 -3.38 11.33 -0.60
N GLU A 187 -2.31 11.37 -1.40
CA GLU A 187 -2.35 11.17 -2.86
C GLU A 187 -2.91 9.81 -3.26
N VAL A 188 -2.67 8.76 -2.46
CA VAL A 188 -3.25 7.42 -2.69
C VAL A 188 -4.67 7.26 -2.13
N GLY A 189 -5.34 8.35 -1.75
CA GLY A 189 -6.73 8.34 -1.27
C GLY A 189 -6.89 7.87 0.19
N LEU A 190 -5.86 8.01 1.04
CA LEU A 190 -5.91 7.64 2.46
C LEU A 190 -6.03 8.87 3.39
N GLY A 191 -6.50 10.01 2.90
CA GLY A 191 -6.64 11.25 3.67
C GLY A 191 -7.46 11.09 4.94
N TYR A 192 -8.52 10.27 4.90
CA TYR A 192 -9.43 10.00 6.01
C TYR A 192 -8.89 9.03 7.07
N VAL A 193 -7.84 8.26 6.76
CA VAL A 193 -7.27 7.26 7.67
C VAL A 193 -6.48 7.94 8.78
N LYS A 194 -6.62 7.47 10.02
CA LYS A 194 -5.80 7.99 11.11
C LYS A 194 -4.35 7.58 10.98
N ILE A 195 -3.43 8.48 11.26
CA ILE A 195 -1.97 8.27 11.18
C ILE A 195 -1.54 7.05 12.02
N GLY A 196 -2.12 6.90 13.21
CA GLY A 196 -1.87 5.80 14.16
C GLY A 196 -2.87 4.64 14.11
N GLN A 197 -3.73 4.56 13.08
CA GLN A 197 -4.73 3.51 12.96
C GLN A 197 -4.10 2.11 12.97
N PRO A 198 -4.52 1.18 13.86
CA PRO A 198 -3.96 -0.16 13.90
C PRO A 198 -4.09 -0.89 12.56
N ALA A 199 -3.02 -1.54 12.11
CA ALA A 199 -3.01 -2.28 10.84
C ALA A 199 -4.09 -3.37 10.76
N THR A 200 -4.50 -3.90 11.91
CA THR A 200 -5.56 -4.92 12.02
C THR A 200 -6.97 -4.39 11.74
N THR A 201 -7.15 -3.07 11.69
CA THR A 201 -8.44 -2.41 11.40
C THR A 201 -8.48 -1.84 9.97
N LEU A 202 -7.38 -1.91 9.23
CA LEU A 202 -7.33 -1.50 7.84
C LEU A 202 -7.94 -2.58 6.94
N SER A 203 -8.69 -2.18 5.95
CA SER A 203 -9.11 -3.05 4.85
C SER A 203 -7.89 -3.47 4.00
N GLY A 204 -8.03 -4.55 3.20
CA GLY A 204 -6.97 -4.98 2.29
C GLY A 204 -6.54 -3.89 1.31
N GLY A 205 -7.49 -3.16 0.75
CA GLY A 205 -7.21 -2.02 -0.15
C GLY A 205 -6.48 -0.87 0.54
N GLU A 206 -6.84 -0.53 1.78
CA GLU A 206 -6.11 0.49 2.57
C GLU A 206 -4.68 0.06 2.87
N ALA A 207 -4.48 -1.19 3.28
CA ALA A 207 -3.15 -1.76 3.52
C ALA A 207 -2.29 -1.73 2.25
N GLN A 208 -2.85 -2.06 1.10
CA GLN A 208 -2.21 -1.99 -0.20
C GLN A 208 -1.78 -0.56 -0.55
N ARG A 209 -2.65 0.43 -0.36
CA ARG A 209 -2.34 1.84 -0.62
C ARG A 209 -1.29 2.41 0.33
N VAL A 210 -1.23 1.97 1.60
CA VAL A 210 -0.12 2.32 2.51
C VAL A 210 1.20 1.78 1.98
N LYS A 211 1.23 0.55 1.43
CA LYS A 211 2.44 0.00 0.78
C LYS A 211 2.84 0.83 -0.43
N LEU A 212 1.87 1.18 -1.29
CA LEU A 212 2.08 2.01 -2.48
C LEU A 212 2.67 3.37 -2.10
N SER A 213 2.09 4.08 -1.12
CA SER A 213 2.58 5.39 -0.65
C SER A 213 4.04 5.33 -0.17
N THR A 214 4.43 4.21 0.46
CA THR A 214 5.81 4.00 0.89
C THR A 214 6.76 3.89 -0.29
N GLU A 215 6.37 3.21 -1.36
CA GLU A 215 7.19 3.11 -2.58
C GLU A 215 7.30 4.45 -3.31
N LEU A 216 6.20 5.22 -3.40
CA LEU A 216 6.18 6.57 -3.97
C LEU A 216 7.09 7.56 -3.25
N SER A 217 7.27 7.38 -1.93
CA SER A 217 8.16 8.25 -1.15
C SER A 217 9.64 8.02 -1.44
N LYS A 218 10.02 6.90 -2.09
CA LYS A 218 11.40 6.54 -2.45
C LYS A 218 11.81 7.19 -3.77
N ARG A 219 13.12 7.33 -3.98
CA ARG A 219 13.64 7.79 -5.26
C ARG A 219 13.49 6.68 -6.31
N PRO A 220 12.81 6.92 -7.45
CA PRO A 220 12.63 5.93 -8.49
C PRO A 220 13.97 5.62 -9.19
N THR A 221 14.15 4.36 -9.61
CA THR A 221 15.31 3.93 -10.41
C THR A 221 15.01 3.93 -11.91
N GLY A 222 13.72 3.93 -12.29
CA GLY A 222 13.28 3.81 -13.67
C GLY A 222 13.39 2.39 -14.24
N LYS A 223 13.73 1.40 -13.42
CA LYS A 223 13.90 -0.01 -13.82
C LYS A 223 13.18 -0.99 -12.88
N THR A 224 12.26 -0.47 -12.07
CA THR A 224 11.47 -1.30 -11.16
C THR A 224 10.17 -1.74 -11.85
N ILE A 225 9.80 -3.00 -11.67
CA ILE A 225 8.45 -3.47 -12.00
C ILE A 225 7.61 -3.55 -10.72
N TYR A 226 6.51 -2.79 -10.70
CA TYR A 226 5.51 -2.83 -9.64
C TYR A 226 4.37 -3.75 -10.07
N ILE A 227 3.97 -4.65 -9.20
CA ILE A 227 2.85 -5.56 -9.42
C ILE A 227 1.76 -5.21 -8.41
N LEU A 228 0.56 -4.90 -8.91
CA LEU A 228 -0.61 -4.57 -8.11
C LEU A 228 -1.76 -5.53 -8.44
N ASP A 229 -2.50 -5.94 -7.42
CA ASP A 229 -3.65 -6.82 -7.57
C ASP A 229 -4.90 -6.05 -7.12
N GLU A 230 -5.77 -5.72 -8.07
CA GLU A 230 -7.03 -4.98 -7.90
C GLU A 230 -6.90 -3.74 -6.99
N PRO A 231 -6.03 -2.77 -7.31
CA PRO A 231 -5.76 -1.63 -6.43
C PRO A 231 -6.95 -0.67 -6.30
N THR A 232 -7.94 -0.71 -7.20
CA THR A 232 -9.14 0.12 -7.15
C THR A 232 -10.23 -0.45 -6.24
N THR A 233 -10.06 -1.69 -5.73
CA THR A 233 -11.07 -2.34 -4.89
C THR A 233 -11.43 -1.51 -3.66
N GLY A 234 -12.73 -1.26 -3.48
CA GLY A 234 -13.27 -0.50 -2.34
C GLY A 234 -13.07 1.01 -2.41
N LEU A 235 -12.62 1.54 -3.55
CA LEU A 235 -12.52 2.98 -3.78
C LEU A 235 -13.80 3.58 -4.35
N HIS A 236 -14.08 4.82 -3.94
CA HIS A 236 -15.04 5.67 -4.64
C HIS A 236 -14.43 6.16 -5.96
N THR A 237 -15.25 6.41 -6.98
CA THR A 237 -14.79 6.83 -8.33
C THR A 237 -13.80 8.00 -8.30
N ALA A 238 -14.02 8.99 -7.45
CA ALA A 238 -13.10 10.14 -7.31
C ALA A 238 -11.70 9.73 -6.81
N ASP A 239 -11.60 8.70 -5.98
CA ASP A 239 -10.32 8.22 -5.46
C ASP A 239 -9.64 7.26 -6.46
N VAL A 240 -10.42 6.57 -7.32
CA VAL A 240 -9.89 5.81 -8.45
C VAL A 240 -9.08 6.72 -9.38
N HIS A 241 -9.60 7.90 -9.73
CA HIS A 241 -8.88 8.85 -10.58
C HIS A 241 -7.56 9.31 -9.96
N LYS A 242 -7.53 9.60 -8.65
CA LYS A 242 -6.28 9.95 -7.96
C LYS A 242 -5.27 8.81 -8.00
N LEU A 243 -5.74 7.57 -7.79
CA LEU A 243 -4.88 6.40 -7.85
C LEU A 243 -4.28 6.22 -9.26
N ILE A 244 -5.10 6.37 -10.31
CA ILE A 244 -4.64 6.33 -11.70
C ILE A 244 -3.53 7.36 -11.96
N GLU A 245 -3.71 8.62 -11.51
CA GLU A 245 -2.67 9.66 -11.62
C GLU A 245 -1.36 9.24 -10.94
N VAL A 246 -1.47 8.59 -9.78
CA VAL A 246 -0.31 8.09 -9.02
C VAL A 246 0.40 6.98 -9.77
N LEU A 247 -0.34 6.02 -10.33
CA LEU A 247 0.22 4.92 -11.13
C LEU A 247 0.86 5.44 -12.42
N SER A 248 0.23 6.44 -13.07
CA SER A 248 0.78 7.10 -14.25
C SER A 248 2.11 7.78 -13.93
N LYS A 249 2.22 8.50 -12.82
CA LYS A 249 3.49 9.10 -12.37
C LYS A 249 4.59 8.06 -12.15
N LEU A 250 4.25 6.85 -11.66
CA LEU A 250 5.23 5.75 -11.54
C LEU A 250 5.73 5.28 -12.93
N GLY A 251 4.82 5.12 -13.88
CA GLY A 251 5.15 4.78 -15.27
C GLY A 251 6.03 5.85 -15.92
N ASP A 252 5.67 7.13 -15.79
CA ASP A 252 6.40 8.28 -16.37
C ASP A 252 7.85 8.37 -15.88
N THR A 253 8.17 7.81 -14.73
CA THR A 253 9.55 7.73 -14.22
C THR A 253 10.34 6.55 -14.80
N GLY A 254 9.82 5.86 -15.82
CA GLY A 254 10.46 4.74 -16.52
C GLY A 254 10.21 3.37 -15.88
N ASN A 255 9.47 3.31 -14.76
CA ASN A 255 9.11 2.04 -14.13
C ASN A 255 8.00 1.33 -14.91
N THR A 256 7.92 0.02 -14.76
CA THR A 256 6.80 -0.77 -15.28
C THR A 256 5.76 -0.97 -14.19
N VAL A 257 4.50 -0.74 -14.50
CA VAL A 257 3.37 -0.98 -13.59
C VAL A 257 2.50 -2.08 -14.19
N LEU A 258 2.49 -3.25 -13.59
CA LEU A 258 1.69 -4.40 -13.99
C LEU A 258 0.53 -4.56 -13.02
N VAL A 259 -0.69 -4.36 -13.51
CA VAL A 259 -1.89 -4.32 -12.68
C VAL A 259 -2.85 -5.43 -13.11
N ILE A 260 -3.37 -6.21 -12.15
CA ILE A 260 -4.57 -7.02 -12.38
C ILE A 260 -5.76 -6.13 -12.07
N GLU A 261 -6.65 -5.89 -13.05
CA GLU A 261 -7.77 -4.97 -12.87
C GLU A 261 -9.03 -5.38 -13.61
N HIS A 262 -10.15 -4.92 -13.04
CA HIS A 262 -11.49 -5.05 -13.61
C HIS A 262 -12.18 -3.69 -13.80
N ASN A 263 -11.63 -2.63 -13.23
CA ASN A 263 -12.17 -1.28 -13.33
C ASN A 263 -11.86 -0.68 -14.71
N LEU A 264 -12.90 -0.38 -15.47
CA LEU A 264 -12.78 0.13 -16.84
C LEU A 264 -12.16 1.53 -16.91
N ASP A 265 -12.28 2.35 -15.85
CA ASP A 265 -11.63 3.67 -15.80
C ASP A 265 -10.10 3.55 -15.70
N GLU A 266 -9.58 2.50 -15.07
CA GLU A 266 -8.14 2.22 -15.04
C GLU A 266 -7.70 1.51 -16.32
N ILE A 267 -8.47 0.53 -16.80
CA ILE A 267 -8.13 -0.24 -18.00
C ILE A 267 -8.04 0.66 -19.25
N LYS A 268 -8.93 1.66 -19.38
CA LYS A 268 -8.94 2.57 -20.56
C LYS A 268 -7.72 3.48 -20.68
N VAL A 269 -7.00 3.71 -19.58
CA VAL A 269 -5.80 4.57 -19.55
C VAL A 269 -4.49 3.78 -19.53
N ALA A 270 -4.56 2.45 -19.59
CA ALA A 270 -3.40 1.60 -19.67
C ALA A 270 -2.70 1.79 -21.04
N ASP A 271 -1.37 1.71 -21.05
CA ASP A 271 -0.61 1.70 -22.30
C ASP A 271 -0.77 0.37 -23.06
N HIS A 272 -0.99 -0.72 -22.31
CA HIS A 272 -1.09 -2.07 -22.88
C HIS A 272 -1.98 -2.95 -22.02
N ILE A 273 -2.79 -3.78 -22.65
CA ILE A 273 -3.69 -4.73 -22.00
C ILE A 273 -3.30 -6.15 -22.42
N ILE A 274 -3.34 -7.05 -21.46
CA ILE A 274 -3.20 -8.51 -21.66
C ILE A 274 -4.51 -9.14 -21.19
N ASP A 275 -5.35 -9.54 -22.15
CA ASP A 275 -6.67 -10.10 -21.86
C ASP A 275 -6.63 -11.64 -21.84
N LEU A 276 -7.01 -12.22 -20.69
CA LEU A 276 -7.01 -13.66 -20.47
C LEU A 276 -8.43 -14.22 -20.46
N GLY A 277 -8.60 -15.39 -21.07
CA GLY A 277 -9.91 -16.04 -21.14
C GLY A 277 -9.86 -17.35 -21.93
N PRO A 278 -10.91 -17.59 -22.76
CA PRO A 278 -12.16 -16.82 -22.86
C PRO A 278 -13.05 -16.93 -21.61
N GLU A 279 -12.92 -18.02 -20.86
CA GLU A 279 -13.75 -18.32 -19.68
C GLU A 279 -12.91 -18.50 -18.42
N GLY A 280 -13.54 -18.85 -17.30
CA GLY A 280 -12.88 -19.23 -16.04
C GLY A 280 -12.68 -20.74 -15.92
N GLY A 281 -11.86 -21.16 -14.94
CA GLY A 281 -11.59 -22.58 -14.66
C GLY A 281 -10.86 -23.26 -15.82
N ASP A 282 -11.34 -24.45 -16.21
CA ASP A 282 -10.72 -25.28 -17.27
C ASP A 282 -10.79 -24.63 -18.67
N GLY A 283 -11.73 -23.72 -18.90
CA GLY A 283 -11.85 -22.91 -20.14
C GLY A 283 -10.99 -21.64 -20.13
N GLY A 284 -10.24 -21.37 -19.06
CA GLY A 284 -9.37 -20.22 -18.92
C GLY A 284 -7.92 -20.48 -19.28
N GLY A 285 -7.03 -19.55 -18.88
CA GLY A 285 -5.59 -19.70 -19.00
C GLY A 285 -5.03 -19.44 -20.40
N THR A 286 -5.86 -18.95 -21.33
CA THR A 286 -5.45 -18.63 -22.70
C THR A 286 -5.35 -17.12 -22.87
N LEU A 287 -4.35 -16.67 -23.63
CA LEU A 287 -4.25 -15.29 -24.09
C LEU A 287 -5.29 -15.04 -25.19
N VAL A 288 -6.30 -14.24 -24.91
CA VAL A 288 -7.37 -13.89 -25.88
C VAL A 288 -6.85 -12.79 -26.81
N ALA A 289 -6.34 -11.71 -26.22
CA ALA A 289 -5.81 -10.57 -26.96
C ALA A 289 -4.73 -9.84 -26.14
N ALA A 290 -3.85 -9.12 -26.83
CA ALA A 290 -2.90 -8.21 -26.21
C ALA A 290 -2.67 -7.01 -27.15
N GLY A 291 -2.66 -5.79 -26.59
CA GLY A 291 -2.51 -4.56 -27.37
C GLY A 291 -2.96 -3.33 -26.57
N THR A 292 -3.15 -2.21 -27.28
CA THR A 292 -3.70 -0.99 -26.69
C THR A 292 -5.17 -1.16 -26.31
N PRO A 293 -5.73 -0.28 -25.47
CA PRO A 293 -7.17 -0.30 -25.17
C PRO A 293 -8.06 -0.33 -26.41
N GLU A 294 -7.70 0.42 -27.46
CA GLU A 294 -8.42 0.49 -28.73
C GLU A 294 -8.36 -0.85 -29.51
N GLU A 295 -7.20 -1.49 -29.54
CA GLU A 295 -7.00 -2.79 -30.18
C GLU A 295 -7.81 -3.87 -29.47
N ILE A 296 -7.83 -3.86 -28.13
CA ILE A 296 -8.62 -4.79 -27.34
C ILE A 296 -10.13 -4.54 -27.53
N ALA A 297 -10.57 -3.27 -27.60
CA ALA A 297 -11.97 -2.92 -27.84
C ALA A 297 -12.46 -3.36 -29.23
N ALA A 298 -11.57 -3.46 -30.21
CA ALA A 298 -11.86 -3.95 -31.55
C ALA A 298 -11.84 -5.48 -31.65
N HIS A 299 -11.31 -6.21 -30.64
CA HIS A 299 -11.15 -7.66 -30.71
C HIS A 299 -12.49 -8.40 -30.44
N PRO A 300 -13.00 -9.21 -31.37
CA PRO A 300 -14.36 -9.77 -31.30
C PRO A 300 -14.55 -10.76 -30.15
N GLU A 301 -13.49 -11.47 -29.74
CA GLU A 301 -13.55 -12.51 -28.70
C GLU A 301 -13.25 -11.96 -27.29
N SER A 302 -12.81 -10.69 -27.16
CA SER A 302 -12.51 -10.08 -25.88
C SER A 302 -13.78 -9.60 -25.17
N TYR A 303 -14.09 -10.20 -24.03
CA TYR A 303 -15.14 -9.66 -23.15
C TYR A 303 -14.76 -8.29 -22.62
N THR A 304 -13.51 -8.13 -22.17
CA THR A 304 -12.97 -6.82 -21.73
C THR A 304 -13.15 -5.77 -22.81
N GLY A 305 -12.80 -6.08 -24.07
CA GLY A 305 -12.93 -5.19 -25.21
C GLY A 305 -14.38 -4.74 -25.45
N ARG A 306 -15.33 -5.67 -25.38
CA ARG A 306 -16.75 -5.37 -25.54
C ARG A 306 -17.26 -4.34 -24.53
N TYR A 307 -16.87 -4.46 -23.24
CA TYR A 307 -17.28 -3.53 -22.21
C TYR A 307 -16.47 -2.23 -22.22
N LEU A 308 -15.22 -2.27 -22.71
CA LEU A 308 -14.34 -1.11 -22.80
C LEU A 308 -14.74 -0.13 -23.93
N GLN A 309 -15.29 -0.66 -25.02
CA GLN A 309 -15.64 0.11 -26.22
C GLN A 309 -16.45 1.40 -25.96
N PRO A 310 -17.49 1.42 -25.07
CA PRO A 310 -18.23 2.65 -24.77
C PRO A 310 -17.41 3.71 -24.03
N TYR A 311 -16.33 3.31 -23.33
CA TYR A 311 -15.49 4.19 -22.50
C TYR A 311 -14.36 4.87 -23.28
N LEU A 312 -14.10 4.44 -24.53
CA LEU A 312 -13.08 4.99 -25.41
C LEU A 312 -13.62 6.04 -26.42
N LYS A 313 -14.92 6.34 -26.33
CA LYS A 313 -15.61 7.29 -27.24
C LYS A 313 -15.54 8.72 -26.71
#